data_83b05413ce0f52805b45870e249499b4
#
_entry.id   83b05413ce0f52805b45870e249499b4
#
_cell.length_a   1.000
_cell.length_b   1.000
_cell.length_c   1.000
_cell.angle_alpha   90.00
_cell.angle_beta   90.00
_cell.angle_gamma   90.00
#
_symmetry.space_group_name_H-M   'P 1'
#
loop_
_entity.id
_entity.type
_entity.pdbx_description
1 polymer ?
#
loop_
_entity_poly.entity_id
_entity_poly.type
_entity_poly.pdbx_seq_one_letter_code
_entity_poly.pdbx_strand_id
1 'polypeptide(L)'
;VESIGIERTFQKMSQADIVLWMIDSDSEVDWEALKNEILPYCEDKQLVILFNKSDKSTSERRLVLEKAFEDVDAPKLFISAKARIGLEELEALLVEKAALPEISQNDVIVTNIRHYEALVRALESIHRVQDGLLMNLSGDFVSQDLRECLSHLAEIVGGAFDVEDVLGNIFKNFCIGK
;
A
#
# COMPACT_ATOMS: atom_id res chain seq x y z
N VAL A 1 14.46 -1.36 25.20
CA VAL A 1 13.95 -0.58 24.03
C VAL A 1 14.25 -1.31 22.74
N GLU A 2 15.45 -1.90 22.60
CA GLU A 2 15.90 -2.60 21.40
C GLU A 2 15.10 -3.89 21.13
N SER A 3 14.81 -4.69 22.14
CA SER A 3 14.03 -5.93 22.01
C SER A 3 12.59 -5.69 21.51
N ILE A 4 11.95 -4.60 21.91
CA ILE A 4 10.61 -4.21 21.42
C ILE A 4 10.65 -3.81 19.95
N GLY A 5 11.75 -3.20 19.50
CA GLY A 5 11.97 -2.85 18.09
C GLY A 5 12.10 -4.10 17.22
N ILE A 6 12.87 -5.09 17.64
CA ILE A 6 13.08 -6.36 16.95
C ILE A 6 11.75 -7.13 16.82
N GLU A 7 11.00 -7.29 17.91
CA GLU A 7 9.71 -7.98 17.90
C GLU A 7 8.70 -7.32 16.93
N ARG A 8 8.63 -6.00 16.93
CA ARG A 8 7.79 -5.25 15.98
C ARG A 8 8.24 -5.44 14.53
N THR A 9 9.55 -5.55 14.29
CA THR A 9 10.09 -5.80 12.95
C THR A 9 9.62 -7.16 12.44
N PHE A 10 9.78 -8.23 13.20
CA PHE A 10 9.31 -9.56 12.82
C PHE A 10 7.79 -9.62 12.65
N GLN A 11 7.03 -8.95 13.50
CA GLN A 11 5.59 -8.84 13.36
C GLN A 11 5.19 -8.11 12.06
N LYS A 12 5.91 -7.08 11.64
CA LYS A 12 5.68 -6.40 10.37
C LYS A 12 6.12 -7.25 9.18
N MET A 13 7.23 -7.97 9.29
CA MET A 13 7.67 -8.91 8.26
C MET A 13 6.62 -9.99 7.99
N SER A 14 5.94 -10.52 9.02
CA SER A 14 4.90 -11.54 8.83
C SER A 14 3.70 -11.05 8.01
N GLN A 15 3.43 -9.74 7.99
CA GLN A 15 2.32 -9.11 7.27
C GLN A 15 2.69 -8.56 5.89
N ALA A 16 3.98 -8.54 5.55
CA ALA A 16 4.47 -7.96 4.31
C ALA A 16 4.49 -9.01 3.19
N ASP A 17 4.16 -8.59 1.98
CA ASP A 17 4.31 -9.40 0.76
C ASP A 17 5.73 -9.27 0.19
N ILE A 18 6.33 -8.08 0.33
CA ILE A 18 7.70 -7.79 -0.10
C ILE A 18 8.54 -7.40 1.12
N VAL A 19 9.70 -8.02 1.28
CA VAL A 19 10.67 -7.73 2.34
C VAL A 19 11.93 -7.15 1.72
N LEU A 20 12.31 -5.95 2.14
CA LEU A 20 13.57 -5.31 1.75
C LEU A 20 14.59 -5.49 2.88
N TRP A 21 15.54 -6.38 2.68
CA TRP A 21 16.63 -6.57 3.64
C TRP A 21 17.79 -5.62 3.32
N MET A 22 17.87 -4.53 4.06
CA MET A 22 18.90 -3.52 3.86
C MET A 22 20.14 -3.81 4.70
N ILE A 23 21.27 -3.95 4.04
CA ILE A 23 22.58 -4.29 4.61
C ILE A 23 23.54 -3.13 4.40
N ASP A 24 24.25 -2.72 5.44
CA ASP A 24 25.34 -1.76 5.32
C ASP A 24 26.55 -2.47 4.68
N SER A 25 26.95 -2.04 3.48
CA SER A 25 28.07 -2.65 2.75
C SER A 25 29.43 -2.56 3.48
N ASP A 26 29.55 -1.63 4.43
CA ASP A 26 30.78 -1.40 5.20
C ASP A 26 30.79 -2.13 6.56
N SER A 27 29.67 -2.78 6.93
CA SER A 27 29.59 -3.48 8.21
C SER A 27 30.29 -4.83 8.19
N GLU A 28 30.99 -5.12 9.28
CA GLU A 28 31.59 -6.44 9.54
C GLU A 28 30.69 -7.21 10.53
N VAL A 29 29.86 -8.10 9.99
CA VAL A 29 28.93 -8.93 10.78
C VAL A 29 29.01 -10.38 10.31
N ASP A 30 28.58 -11.28 11.17
CA ASP A 30 28.40 -12.68 10.82
C ASP A 30 27.16 -12.85 9.93
N TRP A 31 27.37 -12.90 8.61
CA TRP A 31 26.30 -13.02 7.62
C TRP A 31 25.54 -14.34 7.75
N GLU A 32 26.22 -15.42 8.12
CA GLU A 32 25.59 -16.73 8.28
C GLU A 32 24.61 -16.72 9.46
N ALA A 33 25.02 -16.13 10.59
CA ALA A 33 24.13 -15.98 11.74
C ALA A 33 22.89 -15.14 11.39
N LEU A 34 23.08 -14.01 10.67
CA LEU A 34 21.97 -13.16 10.24
C LEU A 34 21.07 -13.83 9.22
N LYS A 35 21.60 -14.57 8.26
CA LYS A 35 20.81 -15.35 7.30
C LYS A 35 19.90 -16.35 8.04
N ASN A 36 20.48 -17.11 8.96
CA ASN A 36 19.74 -18.10 9.74
C ASN A 36 18.61 -17.49 10.60
N GLU A 37 18.79 -16.24 11.03
CA GLU A 37 17.78 -15.52 11.79
C GLU A 37 16.65 -14.95 10.91
N ILE A 38 16.97 -14.39 9.75
CA ILE A 38 16.03 -13.60 8.92
C ILE A 38 15.31 -14.45 7.86
N LEU A 39 16.02 -15.35 7.18
CA LEU A 39 15.46 -16.11 6.06
C LEU A 39 14.20 -16.93 6.39
N PRO A 40 14.07 -17.56 7.57
CA PRO A 40 12.85 -18.30 7.92
C PRO A 40 11.58 -17.46 7.90
N TYR A 41 11.69 -16.13 8.11
CA TYR A 41 10.54 -15.22 8.05
C TYR A 41 10.24 -14.74 6.63
N CYS A 42 11.06 -15.12 5.64
CA CYS A 42 10.93 -14.68 4.25
C CYS A 42 10.51 -15.81 3.29
N GLU A 43 10.29 -17.04 3.76
CA GLU A 43 10.04 -18.22 2.92
C GLU A 43 8.87 -18.04 1.94
N ASP A 44 7.77 -17.40 2.37
CA ASP A 44 6.58 -17.16 1.55
C ASP A 44 6.51 -15.72 1.01
N LYS A 45 7.63 -15.00 0.97
CA LYS A 45 7.66 -13.58 0.66
C LYS A 45 8.63 -13.27 -0.48
N GLN A 46 8.38 -12.15 -1.13
CA GLN A 46 9.33 -11.63 -2.11
C GLN A 46 10.46 -10.88 -1.41
N LEU A 47 11.57 -11.58 -1.17
CA LEU A 47 12.76 -10.98 -0.57
C LEU A 47 13.57 -10.22 -1.63
N VAL A 48 14.07 -9.03 -1.27
CA VAL A 48 15.07 -8.26 -2.01
C VAL A 48 16.18 -7.85 -1.06
N ILE A 49 17.43 -8.13 -1.43
CA ILE A 49 18.61 -7.78 -0.65
C ILE A 49 19.21 -6.49 -1.19
N LEU A 50 19.37 -5.50 -0.33
CA LEU A 50 19.90 -4.18 -0.66
C LEU A 50 21.22 -3.94 0.05
N PHE A 51 22.32 -3.90 -0.68
CA PHE A 51 23.62 -3.49 -0.15
C PHE A 51 23.74 -1.97 -0.23
N ASN A 52 23.42 -1.30 0.89
CA ASN A 52 23.43 0.16 0.97
C ASN A 52 24.84 0.70 1.21
N LYS A 53 25.04 1.99 1.01
CA LYS A 53 26.31 2.72 1.06
C LYS A 53 27.31 2.25 0.00
N SER A 54 26.83 1.86 -1.16
CA SER A 54 27.66 1.40 -2.28
C SER A 54 28.66 2.44 -2.77
N ASP A 55 28.44 3.72 -2.47
CA ASP A 55 29.36 4.84 -2.71
C ASP A 55 30.68 4.73 -1.91
N LYS A 56 30.70 3.95 -0.82
CA LYS A 56 31.87 3.70 0.00
C LYS A 56 32.49 2.32 -0.22
N SER A 57 31.77 1.42 -0.87
CA SER A 57 32.17 0.03 -1.04
C SER A 57 33.19 -0.12 -2.16
N THR A 58 34.30 -0.81 -1.88
CA THR A 58 35.29 -1.20 -2.91
C THR A 58 34.78 -2.37 -3.77
N SER A 59 35.40 -2.57 -4.94
CA SER A 59 35.05 -3.70 -5.82
C SER A 59 35.27 -5.05 -5.12
N GLU A 60 36.34 -5.17 -4.33
CA GLU A 60 36.64 -6.39 -3.56
C GLU A 60 35.54 -6.65 -2.52
N ARG A 61 35.08 -5.59 -1.84
CA ARG A 61 34.01 -5.71 -0.84
C ARG A 61 32.70 -6.16 -1.45
N ARG A 62 32.36 -5.66 -2.64
CA ARG A 62 31.17 -6.08 -3.38
C ARG A 62 31.20 -7.56 -3.71
N LEU A 63 32.33 -8.06 -4.22
CA LEU A 63 32.52 -9.49 -4.50
C LEU A 63 32.37 -10.37 -3.26
N VAL A 64 32.88 -9.91 -2.11
CA VAL A 64 32.71 -10.61 -0.83
C VAL A 64 31.23 -10.70 -0.44
N LEU A 65 30.50 -9.60 -0.56
CA LEU A 65 29.06 -9.57 -0.25
C LEU A 65 28.24 -10.42 -1.22
N GLU A 66 28.50 -10.34 -2.51
CA GLU A 66 27.85 -11.18 -3.53
C GLU A 66 28.05 -12.66 -3.22
N LYS A 67 29.29 -13.05 -2.88
CA LYS A 67 29.61 -14.43 -2.53
C LYS A 67 28.96 -14.87 -1.21
N ALA A 68 28.89 -13.99 -0.22
CA ALA A 68 28.28 -14.31 1.07
C ALA A 68 26.77 -14.58 0.98
N PHE A 69 26.12 -14.04 -0.06
CA PHE A 69 24.68 -14.21 -0.31
C PHE A 69 24.38 -15.00 -1.60
N GLU A 70 25.36 -15.71 -2.17
CA GLU A 70 25.20 -16.48 -3.41
C GLU A 70 24.15 -17.60 -3.26
N ASP A 71 24.06 -18.17 -2.08
CA ASP A 71 23.11 -19.23 -1.70
C ASP A 71 21.67 -18.75 -1.50
N VAL A 72 21.44 -17.44 -1.42
CA VAL A 72 20.09 -16.86 -1.22
C VAL A 72 19.47 -16.55 -2.57
N ASP A 73 18.35 -17.21 -2.88
CA ASP A 73 17.56 -16.99 -4.10
C ASP A 73 16.70 -15.73 -3.98
N ALA A 74 17.33 -14.57 -4.07
CA ALA A 74 16.69 -13.27 -4.03
C ALA A 74 17.46 -12.27 -4.90
N PRO A 75 16.78 -11.28 -5.53
CA PRO A 75 17.46 -10.16 -6.19
C PRO A 75 18.35 -9.40 -5.22
N LYS A 76 19.52 -9.02 -5.71
CA LYS A 76 20.56 -8.31 -4.96
C LYS A 76 20.90 -7.02 -5.68
N LEU A 77 20.75 -5.88 -5.00
CA LEU A 77 21.04 -4.56 -5.55
C LEU A 77 22.04 -3.81 -4.68
N PHE A 78 23.02 -3.16 -5.32
CA PHE A 78 23.93 -2.23 -4.66
C PHE A 78 23.38 -0.81 -4.80
N ILE A 79 22.97 -0.21 -3.69
CA ILE A 79 22.41 1.14 -3.66
C ILE A 79 23.23 2.09 -2.79
N SER A 80 23.11 3.37 -3.03
CA SER A 80 23.45 4.41 -2.07
C SER A 80 22.25 5.33 -1.87
N ALA A 81 21.56 5.17 -0.75
CA ALA A 81 20.43 6.01 -0.42
C ALA A 81 20.84 7.49 -0.31
N LYS A 82 22.05 7.77 0.21
CA LYS A 82 22.59 9.12 0.33
C LYS A 82 22.93 9.75 -1.02
N ALA A 83 23.58 9.01 -1.90
CA ALA A 83 24.00 9.47 -3.23
C ALA A 83 22.91 9.26 -4.31
N ARG A 84 21.78 8.65 -3.97
CA ARG A 84 20.68 8.27 -4.87
C ARG A 84 21.11 7.37 -6.04
N ILE A 85 22.07 6.48 -5.78
CA ILE A 85 22.56 5.50 -6.75
C ILE A 85 21.72 4.21 -6.63
N GLY A 86 21.34 3.62 -7.76
CA GLY A 86 20.61 2.34 -7.82
C GLY A 86 19.15 2.42 -7.37
N LEU A 87 18.59 3.62 -7.14
CA LEU A 87 17.19 3.76 -6.70
C LEU A 87 16.20 3.53 -7.84
N GLU A 88 16.53 3.92 -9.07
CA GLU A 88 15.69 3.67 -10.26
C GLU A 88 15.55 2.16 -10.54
N GLU A 89 16.64 1.40 -10.38
CA GLU A 89 16.64 -0.06 -10.51
C GLU A 89 15.79 -0.72 -9.40
N LEU A 90 15.89 -0.19 -8.18
CA LEU A 90 15.07 -0.64 -7.06
C LEU A 90 13.58 -0.36 -7.30
N GLU A 91 13.23 0.84 -7.77
CA GLU A 91 11.84 1.20 -8.11
C GLU A 91 11.28 0.26 -9.18
N ALA A 92 12.01 0.04 -10.28
CA ALA A 92 11.59 -0.87 -11.34
C ALA A 92 11.36 -2.29 -10.82
N LEU A 93 12.27 -2.81 -9.98
CA LEU A 93 12.14 -4.13 -9.38
C LEU A 93 10.93 -4.21 -8.43
N LEU A 94 10.66 -3.16 -7.66
CA LEU A 94 9.52 -3.14 -6.75
C LEU A 94 8.18 -3.10 -7.50
N VAL A 95 8.10 -2.35 -8.60
CA VAL A 95 6.92 -2.33 -9.47
C VAL A 95 6.67 -3.71 -10.08
N GLU A 96 7.72 -4.37 -10.56
CA GLU A 96 7.64 -5.73 -11.09
C GLU A 96 7.14 -6.73 -10.03
N LYS A 97 7.74 -6.69 -8.84
CA LYS A 97 7.41 -7.61 -7.75
C LYS A 97 6.05 -7.35 -7.09
N ALA A 98 5.60 -6.11 -7.07
CA ALA A 98 4.30 -5.76 -6.51
C ALA A 98 3.13 -6.34 -7.33
N ALA A 99 3.41 -6.92 -8.52
CA ALA A 99 2.39 -7.47 -9.42
C ALA A 99 1.17 -6.53 -9.54
N LEU A 100 1.43 -5.22 -9.58
CA LEU A 100 0.38 -4.24 -9.70
C LEU A 100 -0.39 -4.55 -11.00
N PRO A 101 -1.73 -4.62 -10.97
CA PRO A 101 -2.50 -4.77 -12.19
C PRO A 101 -2.09 -3.67 -13.16
N GLU A 102 -1.97 -4.02 -14.45
CA GLU A 102 -1.69 -3.02 -15.49
C GLU A 102 -2.75 -1.91 -15.38
N ILE A 103 -2.30 -0.74 -14.92
CA ILE A 103 -3.19 0.41 -14.77
C ILE A 103 -3.41 0.96 -16.18
N SER A 104 -4.60 0.75 -16.71
CA SER A 104 -5.00 1.34 -17.98
C SER A 104 -5.11 2.86 -17.84
N GLN A 105 -4.99 3.60 -18.94
CA GLN A 105 -5.13 5.06 -18.93
C GLN A 105 -6.51 5.55 -18.41
N ASN A 106 -7.47 4.64 -18.29
CA ASN A 106 -8.82 4.91 -17.78
C ASN A 106 -9.03 4.55 -16.32
N ASP A 107 -8.03 3.97 -15.65
CA ASP A 107 -8.16 3.57 -14.25
C ASP A 107 -7.96 4.78 -13.33
N VAL A 108 -8.89 4.97 -12.42
CA VAL A 108 -8.81 6.02 -11.40
C VAL A 108 -8.00 5.49 -10.22
N ILE A 109 -6.79 6.03 -10.05
CA ILE A 109 -5.91 5.68 -8.92
C ILE A 109 -6.25 6.56 -7.72
N VAL A 110 -6.69 5.94 -6.62
CA VAL A 110 -6.90 6.63 -5.35
C VAL A 110 -5.65 6.45 -4.48
N THR A 111 -4.80 7.47 -4.43
CA THR A 111 -3.53 7.45 -3.68
C THR A 111 -3.67 7.78 -2.19
N ASN A 112 -4.81 8.33 -1.78
CA ASN A 112 -5.08 8.72 -0.39
C ASN A 112 -5.95 7.66 0.30
N ILE A 113 -5.41 7.01 1.33
CA ILE A 113 -6.10 5.96 2.08
C ILE A 113 -7.44 6.43 2.67
N ARG A 114 -7.51 7.69 3.11
CA ARG A 114 -8.75 8.28 3.64
C ARG A 114 -9.82 8.41 2.56
N HIS A 115 -9.43 8.78 1.33
CA HIS A 115 -10.35 8.83 0.20
C HIS A 115 -10.83 7.42 -0.20
N TYR A 116 -9.93 6.44 -0.17
CA TYR A 116 -10.29 5.04 -0.42
C TYR A 116 -11.32 4.54 0.60
N GLU A 117 -11.08 4.74 1.90
CA GLU A 117 -12.01 4.35 2.96
C GLU A 117 -13.38 5.05 2.83
N ALA A 118 -13.37 6.33 2.48
CA ALA A 118 -14.62 7.08 2.24
C ALA A 118 -15.39 6.53 1.03
N LEU A 119 -14.70 6.19 -0.07
CA LEU A 119 -15.31 5.57 -1.25
C LEU A 119 -15.89 4.19 -0.96
N VAL A 120 -15.20 3.35 -0.17
CA VAL A 120 -15.71 2.04 0.24
C VAL A 120 -17.01 2.20 1.03
N ARG A 121 -17.06 3.09 2.03
CA ARG A 121 -18.28 3.36 2.81
C ARG A 121 -19.41 3.93 1.95
N ALA A 122 -19.09 4.83 1.02
CA ALA A 122 -20.07 5.35 0.08
C ALA A 122 -20.65 4.24 -0.81
N LEU A 123 -19.81 3.31 -1.29
CA LEU A 123 -20.25 2.16 -2.08
C LEU A 123 -21.16 1.23 -1.29
N GLU A 124 -20.87 0.95 -0.03
CA GLU A 124 -21.73 0.16 0.86
C GLU A 124 -23.10 0.82 1.04
N SER A 125 -23.14 2.14 1.24
CA SER A 125 -24.38 2.90 1.39
C SER A 125 -25.22 2.87 0.10
N ILE A 126 -24.60 3.00 -1.08
CA ILE A 126 -25.32 2.94 -2.36
C ILE A 126 -25.86 1.54 -2.68
N HIS A 127 -25.16 0.48 -2.26
CA HIS A 127 -25.69 -0.89 -2.37
C HIS A 127 -26.94 -1.06 -1.51
N ARG A 128 -26.99 -0.52 -0.26
CA ARG A 128 -28.19 -0.55 0.56
C ARG A 128 -29.36 0.22 -0.09
N VAL A 129 -29.06 1.34 -0.75
CA VAL A 129 -30.08 2.06 -1.56
C VAL A 129 -30.63 1.16 -2.66
N GLN A 130 -29.76 0.49 -3.40
CA GLN A 130 -30.16 -0.42 -4.48
C GLN A 130 -31.06 -1.56 -3.95
N ASP A 131 -30.64 -2.21 -2.88
CA ASP A 131 -31.39 -3.28 -2.24
C ASP A 131 -32.75 -2.78 -1.70
N GLY A 132 -32.74 -1.61 -1.08
CA GLY A 132 -33.98 -0.97 -0.57
C GLY A 132 -34.99 -0.69 -1.68
N LEU A 133 -34.52 -0.22 -2.84
CA LEU A 133 -35.37 0.00 -4.02
C LEU A 133 -35.90 -1.33 -4.59
N LEU A 134 -35.06 -2.36 -4.67
CA LEU A 134 -35.51 -3.68 -5.14
C LEU A 134 -36.53 -4.35 -4.21
N MET A 135 -36.41 -4.11 -2.92
CA MET A 135 -37.33 -4.62 -1.88
C MET A 135 -38.59 -3.74 -1.70
N ASN A 136 -38.71 -2.66 -2.47
CA ASN A 136 -39.78 -1.65 -2.31
C ASN A 136 -39.92 -1.10 -0.89
N LEU A 137 -38.78 -0.85 -0.22
CA LEU A 137 -38.76 -0.20 1.10
C LEU A 137 -39.28 1.23 1.00
N SER A 138 -39.74 1.76 2.14
CA SER A 138 -40.26 3.15 2.18
C SER A 138 -39.16 4.14 1.79
N GLY A 139 -39.55 5.24 1.13
CA GLY A 139 -38.63 6.27 0.66
C GLY A 139 -37.74 6.88 1.77
N ASP A 140 -38.20 6.82 3.02
CA ASP A 140 -37.48 7.36 4.16
C ASP A 140 -36.17 6.58 4.42
N PHE A 141 -36.20 5.23 4.34
CA PHE A 141 -35.00 4.41 4.51
C PHE A 141 -34.00 4.61 3.35
N VAL A 142 -34.51 4.64 2.12
CA VAL A 142 -33.69 4.90 0.92
C VAL A 142 -33.04 6.29 1.00
N SER A 143 -33.80 7.30 1.46
CA SER A 143 -33.27 8.66 1.65
C SER A 143 -32.22 8.75 2.70
N GLN A 144 -32.31 7.96 3.77
CA GLN A 144 -31.29 7.91 4.82
C GLN A 144 -29.95 7.34 4.28
N ASP A 145 -30.00 6.22 3.57
CA ASP A 145 -28.80 5.61 2.97
C ASP A 145 -28.17 6.52 1.90
N LEU A 146 -28.98 7.25 1.13
CA LEU A 146 -28.46 8.26 0.19
C LEU A 146 -27.75 9.42 0.91
N ARG A 147 -28.26 9.89 2.03
CA ARG A 147 -27.61 10.95 2.83
C ARG A 147 -26.28 10.45 3.39
N GLU A 148 -26.22 9.21 3.85
CA GLU A 148 -24.99 8.59 4.35
C GLU A 148 -23.96 8.47 3.22
N CYS A 149 -24.34 8.02 2.04
CA CYS A 149 -23.47 7.97 0.87
C CYS A 149 -22.89 9.35 0.52
N LEU A 150 -23.74 10.38 0.46
CA LEU A 150 -23.33 11.75 0.19
C LEU A 150 -22.39 12.31 1.28
N SER A 151 -22.63 11.96 2.55
CA SER A 151 -21.74 12.34 3.66
C SER A 151 -20.33 11.77 3.49
N HIS A 152 -20.21 10.49 3.12
CA HIS A 152 -18.91 9.88 2.87
C HIS A 152 -18.18 10.49 1.67
N LEU A 153 -18.91 10.82 0.61
CA LEU A 153 -18.34 11.53 -0.55
C LEU A 153 -17.89 12.96 -0.19
N ALA A 154 -18.62 13.64 0.71
CA ALA A 154 -18.25 14.97 1.21
C ALA A 154 -16.91 14.97 2.00
N GLU A 155 -16.58 13.87 2.68
CA GLU A 155 -15.28 13.73 3.36
C GLU A 155 -14.09 13.86 2.38
N ILE A 156 -14.27 13.48 1.11
CA ILE A 156 -13.23 13.54 0.07
C ILE A 156 -12.99 14.95 -0.42
N VAL A 157 -14.06 15.74 -0.59
CA VAL A 157 -14.02 17.10 -1.13
C VAL A 157 -13.83 18.18 -0.07
N GLY A 158 -13.63 17.82 1.20
CA GLY A 158 -13.35 18.78 2.25
C GLY A 158 -14.57 19.38 2.94
N GLY A 159 -15.70 18.67 2.94
CA GLY A 159 -16.84 18.97 3.82
C GLY A 159 -17.72 20.15 3.42
N ALA A 160 -17.61 20.66 2.21
CA ALA A 160 -18.39 21.82 1.74
C ALA A 160 -19.67 21.42 0.98
N PHE A 161 -20.11 20.16 1.06
CA PHE A 161 -21.38 19.75 0.45
C PHE A 161 -22.51 19.89 1.48
N ASP A 162 -23.42 20.81 1.23
CA ASP A 162 -24.71 20.79 1.91
C ASP A 162 -25.56 19.67 1.29
N VAL A 163 -25.65 18.57 2.04
CA VAL A 163 -26.41 17.38 1.61
C VAL A 163 -27.86 17.71 1.36
N GLU A 164 -28.41 18.71 2.08
CA GLU A 164 -29.80 19.16 1.91
C GLU A 164 -29.99 19.92 0.59
N ASP A 165 -29.02 20.71 0.16
CA ASP A 165 -29.04 21.39 -1.14
C ASP A 165 -29.01 20.41 -2.32
N VAL A 166 -28.19 19.33 -2.22
CA VAL A 166 -28.13 18.29 -3.27
C VAL A 166 -29.46 17.53 -3.35
N LEU A 167 -29.98 17.08 -2.21
CA LEU A 167 -31.27 16.38 -2.14
C LEU A 167 -32.42 17.28 -2.58
N GLY A 168 -32.42 18.55 -2.16
CA GLY A 168 -33.40 19.54 -2.59
C GLY A 168 -33.41 19.74 -4.11
N ASN A 169 -32.24 19.75 -4.76
CA ASN A 169 -32.14 19.82 -6.21
C ASN A 169 -32.64 18.55 -6.92
N ILE A 170 -32.33 17.35 -6.37
CA ILE A 170 -32.84 16.09 -6.91
C ILE A 170 -34.36 16.03 -6.82
N PHE A 171 -34.97 16.33 -5.66
CA PHE A 171 -36.41 16.33 -5.50
C PHE A 171 -37.11 17.41 -6.34
N LYS A 172 -36.47 18.58 -6.53
CA LYS A 172 -37.02 19.68 -7.32
C LYS A 172 -36.99 19.40 -8.82
N ASN A 173 -36.01 18.69 -9.31
CA ASN A 173 -35.83 18.43 -10.74
C ASN A 173 -36.46 17.11 -11.22
N PHE A 174 -36.68 16.15 -10.34
CA PHE A 174 -37.22 14.83 -10.70
C PHE A 174 -38.74 14.68 -10.38
N CYS A 175 -39.43 15.75 -9.96
CA CYS A 175 -40.88 15.75 -9.75
C CYS A 175 -41.43 14.54 -8.96
N ILE A 176 -40.74 14.11 -7.91
CA ILE A 176 -41.22 13.07 -7.01
C ILE A 176 -42.21 13.74 -6.04
N GLY A 177 -43.47 13.73 -6.35
CA GLY A 177 -44.51 14.30 -5.47
C GLY A 177 -45.61 15.09 -6.21
N LYS A 178 -46.26 14.50 -7.20
CA LYS A 178 -47.60 14.87 -7.64
C LYS A 178 -48.49 13.66 -7.66
#